data_19e8d4de5c454a4797746248664e477e
#
_entry.id   19e8d4de5c454a4797746248664e477e
#
_cell.length_a   1.000
_cell.length_b   1.000
_cell.length_c   1.000
_cell.angle_alpha   90.00
_cell.angle_beta   90.00
_cell.angle_gamma   90.00
#
_symmetry.space_group_name_H-M   'P 1'
#
loop_
_entity.id
_entity.type
_entity.pdbx_description
1 polymer ?
#
loop_
_entity_poly.entity_id
_entity_poly.type
_entity_poly.pdbx_seq_one_letter_code
_entity_poly.pdbx_strand_id
1 'polypeptide(L)'
;MVLASTPPAPDPALQITHTLGDPTRYGIYRVLVEAAGEPLTVIDIAERFSLHPNVARMHLQKLVDVGLVESDTRKSPGGGRPAHIYRLSDRVATLQFPPRDYQLLAGLALQVVQTIAKDRPELLDQAGWEMGHAEGAKGLRRDGIDTQGATLDAIIESLRATCALLGLFPRVEREAGGILVELHNCVFRELSAGFPGMVCTLHTAMLRGILDAYLKEFTLTGESGPANQGGVCSFSVQLRAQET
;
A
#
# COMPACT_ATOMS: atom_id res chain seq x y z
N MET A 1 -11.14 49.99 -17.49
CA MET A 1 -12.02 48.85 -17.16
C MET A 1 -11.11 47.69 -16.79
N VAL A 2 -10.82 47.53 -15.49
CA VAL A 2 -9.94 46.49 -14.99
C VAL A 2 -10.78 45.20 -14.99
N LEU A 3 -10.45 44.25 -15.84
CA LEU A 3 -11.02 42.90 -15.83
C LEU A 3 -10.71 42.30 -14.48
N ALA A 4 -11.74 42.07 -13.65
CA ALA A 4 -11.63 41.30 -12.42
C ALA A 4 -11.19 39.88 -12.81
N SER A 5 -9.90 39.58 -12.61
CA SER A 5 -9.37 38.22 -12.77
C SER A 5 -10.06 37.33 -11.73
N THR A 6 -10.83 36.37 -12.20
CA THR A 6 -11.33 35.28 -11.34
C THR A 6 -10.14 34.69 -10.56
N PRO A 7 -10.22 34.62 -9.23
CA PRO A 7 -9.13 34.01 -8.48
C PRO A 7 -8.87 32.60 -9.02
N PRO A 8 -7.58 32.23 -9.20
CA PRO A 8 -7.24 30.89 -9.68
C PRO A 8 -7.88 29.84 -8.77
N ALA A 9 -8.34 28.74 -9.36
CA ALA A 9 -8.84 27.60 -8.59
C ALA A 9 -7.79 27.21 -7.53
N PRO A 10 -8.18 26.90 -6.31
CA PRO A 10 -7.25 26.58 -5.25
C PRO A 10 -6.40 25.37 -5.65
N ASP A 11 -5.07 25.51 -5.51
CA ASP A 11 -4.09 24.47 -5.84
C ASP A 11 -4.41 23.20 -5.03
N PRO A 12 -4.65 22.05 -5.67
CA PRO A 12 -4.94 20.78 -4.97
C PRO A 12 -3.84 20.38 -3.99
N ALA A 13 -2.56 20.66 -4.30
CA ALA A 13 -1.45 20.37 -3.41
C ALA A 13 -1.53 21.20 -2.12
N LEU A 14 -1.90 22.49 -2.23
CA LEU A 14 -2.10 23.36 -1.08
C LEU A 14 -3.29 22.92 -0.23
N GLN A 15 -4.40 22.47 -0.84
CA GLN A 15 -5.56 21.97 -0.11
C GLN A 15 -5.22 20.71 0.69
N ILE A 16 -4.52 19.75 0.09
CA ILE A 16 -4.08 18.51 0.76
C ILE A 16 -3.13 18.85 1.91
N THR A 17 -2.12 19.70 1.67
CA THR A 17 -1.15 20.11 2.68
C THR A 17 -1.86 20.78 3.86
N HIS A 18 -2.80 21.70 3.61
CA HIS A 18 -3.58 22.36 4.66
C HIS A 18 -4.47 21.36 5.43
N THR A 19 -5.05 20.38 4.72
CA THR A 19 -5.90 19.36 5.36
C THR A 19 -5.07 18.45 6.25
N LEU A 20 -3.94 17.94 5.80
CA LEU A 20 -3.05 17.05 6.56
C LEU A 20 -2.18 17.79 7.59
N GLY A 21 -2.11 19.12 7.54
CA GLY A 21 -1.43 19.94 8.55
C GLY A 21 -2.08 19.93 9.93
N ASP A 22 -3.32 19.45 10.06
CA ASP A 22 -3.98 19.21 11.35
C ASP A 22 -3.57 17.84 11.92
N PRO A 23 -2.97 17.75 13.11
CA PRO A 23 -2.46 16.49 13.67
C PRO A 23 -3.54 15.40 13.83
N THR A 24 -4.76 15.79 14.19
CA THR A 24 -5.87 14.85 14.38
C THR A 24 -6.30 14.27 13.04
N ARG A 25 -6.45 15.09 11.98
CA ARG A 25 -6.78 14.60 10.63
C ARG A 25 -5.68 13.72 10.06
N TYR A 26 -4.42 14.11 10.25
CA TYR A 26 -3.31 13.26 9.85
C TYR A 26 -3.32 11.91 10.57
N GLY A 27 -3.59 11.90 11.89
CA GLY A 27 -3.74 10.67 12.66
C GLY A 27 -4.90 9.80 12.14
N ILE A 28 -6.06 10.39 11.85
CA ILE A 28 -7.21 9.67 11.27
C ILE A 28 -6.86 9.10 9.89
N TYR A 29 -6.20 9.88 9.03
CA TYR A 29 -5.71 9.41 7.73
C TYR A 29 -4.79 8.20 7.89
N ARG A 30 -3.83 8.25 8.83
CA ARG A 30 -2.93 7.12 9.10
C ARG A 30 -3.67 5.86 9.54
N VAL A 31 -4.69 6.00 10.39
CA VAL A 31 -5.52 4.86 10.82
C VAL A 31 -6.24 4.21 9.64
N LEU A 32 -6.75 5.01 8.70
CA LEU A 32 -7.36 4.48 7.46
C LEU A 32 -6.34 3.79 6.55
N VAL A 33 -5.09 4.29 6.50
CA VAL A 33 -3.99 3.61 5.80
C VAL A 33 -3.67 2.26 6.46
N GLU A 34 -3.57 2.23 7.80
CA GLU A 34 -3.29 1.02 8.58
C GLU A 34 -4.43 -0.02 8.53
N ALA A 35 -5.67 0.43 8.28
CA ALA A 35 -6.82 -0.45 8.09
C ALA A 35 -6.76 -1.29 6.80
N ALA A 36 -5.77 -1.03 5.92
CA ALA A 36 -5.48 -1.84 4.74
C ALA A 36 -6.71 -2.15 3.86
N GLY A 37 -7.54 -1.12 3.61
CA GLY A 37 -8.76 -1.23 2.79
C GLY A 37 -10.03 -1.59 3.56
N GLU A 38 -9.94 -2.03 4.82
CA GLU A 38 -11.10 -2.24 5.66
C GLU A 38 -11.82 -0.91 5.95
N PRO A 39 -13.12 -0.81 5.70
CA PRO A 39 -13.86 0.42 5.93
C PRO A 39 -14.10 0.66 7.43
N LEU A 40 -13.85 1.87 7.89
CA LEU A 40 -14.11 2.30 9.26
C LEU A 40 -15.34 3.21 9.33
N THR A 41 -16.06 3.14 10.45
CA THR A 41 -17.21 4.01 10.73
C THR A 41 -16.77 5.28 11.47
N VAL A 42 -17.69 6.29 11.54
CA VAL A 42 -17.49 7.48 12.39
C VAL A 42 -17.28 7.09 13.85
N ILE A 43 -17.94 6.01 14.32
CA ILE A 43 -17.85 5.55 15.71
C ILE A 43 -16.46 5.00 15.98
N ASP A 44 -15.93 4.14 15.10
CA ASP A 44 -14.58 3.57 15.24
C ASP A 44 -13.51 4.67 15.37
N ILE A 45 -13.63 5.72 14.55
CA ILE A 45 -12.70 6.87 14.60
C ILE A 45 -12.93 7.70 15.87
N ALA A 46 -14.18 7.95 16.25
CA ALA A 46 -14.51 8.73 17.45
C ALA A 46 -13.94 8.07 18.73
N GLU A 47 -14.11 6.75 18.86
CA GLU A 47 -13.60 5.98 19.98
C GLU A 47 -12.07 5.97 20.00
N ARG A 48 -11.43 5.68 18.86
CA ARG A 48 -9.96 5.59 18.77
C ARG A 48 -9.24 6.90 19.09
N PHE A 49 -9.86 8.05 18.78
CA PHE A 49 -9.30 9.38 19.04
C PHE A 49 -9.92 10.09 20.23
N SER A 50 -10.82 9.45 20.98
CA SER A 50 -11.57 10.06 22.08
C SER A 50 -12.27 11.36 21.66
N LEU A 51 -12.91 11.37 20.50
CA LEU A 51 -13.61 12.50 19.91
C LEU A 51 -15.13 12.32 20.01
N HIS A 52 -15.85 13.45 20.05
CA HIS A 52 -17.28 13.41 19.80
C HIS A 52 -17.56 12.98 18.33
N PRO A 53 -18.58 12.12 18.04
CA PRO A 53 -18.84 11.64 16.69
C PRO A 53 -19.01 12.75 15.63
N ASN A 54 -19.56 13.91 15.99
CA ASN A 54 -19.68 15.03 15.06
C ASN A 54 -18.30 15.62 14.69
N VAL A 55 -17.34 15.64 15.63
CA VAL A 55 -15.98 16.11 15.37
C VAL A 55 -15.24 15.12 14.48
N ALA A 56 -15.34 13.82 14.78
CA ALA A 56 -14.77 12.78 13.92
C ALA A 56 -15.33 12.87 12.49
N ARG A 57 -16.65 13.05 12.33
CA ARG A 57 -17.29 13.25 11.02
C ARG A 57 -16.75 14.49 10.30
N MET A 58 -16.55 15.60 11.00
CA MET A 58 -15.98 16.82 10.41
C MET A 58 -14.55 16.58 9.87
N HIS A 59 -13.71 15.87 10.62
CA HIS A 59 -12.36 15.54 10.15
C HIS A 59 -12.39 14.59 8.95
N LEU A 60 -13.22 13.55 8.99
CA LEU A 60 -13.41 12.61 7.87
C LEU A 60 -13.92 13.33 6.62
N GLN A 61 -14.92 14.24 6.76
CA GLN A 61 -15.43 14.99 5.62
C GLN A 61 -14.35 15.84 4.95
N LYS A 62 -13.48 16.50 5.73
CA LYS A 62 -12.37 17.28 5.16
C LYS A 62 -11.36 16.41 4.39
N LEU A 63 -11.16 15.15 4.81
CA LEU A 63 -10.34 14.20 4.07
C LEU A 63 -11.03 13.73 2.76
N VAL A 64 -12.37 13.59 2.80
CA VAL A 64 -13.17 13.29 1.60
C VAL A 64 -13.14 14.46 0.62
N ASP A 65 -13.28 15.70 1.10
CA ASP A 65 -13.32 16.91 0.26
C ASP A 65 -12.04 17.09 -0.58
N VAL A 66 -10.88 16.62 -0.07
CA VAL A 66 -9.60 16.64 -0.80
C VAL A 66 -9.31 15.33 -1.54
N GLY A 67 -10.22 14.37 -1.51
CA GLY A 67 -10.11 13.10 -2.23
C GLY A 67 -9.09 12.11 -1.67
N LEU A 68 -8.67 12.25 -0.41
CA LEU A 68 -7.79 11.28 0.28
C LEU A 68 -8.58 10.10 0.87
N VAL A 69 -9.86 10.29 1.13
CA VAL A 69 -10.77 9.30 1.70
C VAL A 69 -12.04 9.26 0.87
N GLU A 70 -12.61 8.09 0.73
CA GLU A 70 -13.93 7.88 0.14
C GLU A 70 -14.94 7.55 1.23
N SER A 71 -16.18 8.00 1.04
CA SER A 71 -17.30 7.66 1.92
C SER A 71 -18.36 6.87 1.16
N ASP A 72 -18.89 5.84 1.82
CA ASP A 72 -19.99 5.03 1.31
C ASP A 72 -20.98 4.74 2.43
N THR A 73 -22.10 4.09 2.11
CA THR A 73 -23.11 3.68 3.09
C THR A 73 -23.29 2.17 3.10
N ARG A 74 -23.12 1.55 4.27
CA ARG A 74 -23.36 0.13 4.46
C ARG A 74 -24.71 -0.11 5.14
N LYS A 75 -25.59 -0.92 4.52
CA LYS A 75 -26.85 -1.34 5.13
C LYS A 75 -26.56 -2.24 6.33
N SER A 76 -27.27 -2.00 7.44
CA SER A 76 -27.20 -2.90 8.60
C SER A 76 -27.96 -4.20 8.31
N PRO A 77 -27.37 -5.39 8.57
CA PRO A 77 -28.07 -6.67 8.35
C PRO A 77 -29.36 -6.83 9.13
N GLY A 78 -29.50 -6.14 10.27
CA GLY A 78 -30.68 -6.20 11.15
C GLY A 78 -31.74 -5.11 10.91
N GLY A 79 -31.66 -4.34 9.81
CA GLY A 79 -32.49 -3.16 9.60
C GLY A 79 -31.99 -1.99 10.46
N GLY A 80 -32.35 -0.75 10.10
CA GLY A 80 -31.91 0.46 10.78
C GLY A 80 -31.32 1.47 9.81
N ARG A 81 -30.86 2.61 10.34
CA ARG A 81 -30.24 3.66 9.52
C ARG A 81 -28.91 3.16 8.97
N PRO A 82 -28.66 3.26 7.64
CA PRO A 82 -27.37 2.88 7.05
C PRO A 82 -26.21 3.58 7.74
N ALA A 83 -25.14 2.85 8.03
CA ALA A 83 -23.92 3.41 8.60
C ALA A 83 -23.05 4.01 7.51
N HIS A 84 -22.57 5.25 7.71
CA HIS A 84 -21.52 5.79 6.87
C HIS A 84 -20.20 5.10 7.20
N ILE A 85 -19.56 4.59 6.16
CA ILE A 85 -18.24 3.96 6.20
C ILE A 85 -17.27 4.79 5.38
N TYR A 86 -16.01 4.77 5.79
CA TYR A 86 -14.92 5.53 5.21
C TYR A 86 -13.76 4.59 4.93
N ARG A 87 -13.15 4.75 3.77
CA ARG A 87 -11.96 4.01 3.37
C ARG A 87 -10.95 4.93 2.70
N LEU A 88 -9.71 4.49 2.64
CA LEU A 88 -8.69 5.18 1.88
C LEU A 88 -9.12 5.28 0.41
N SER A 89 -8.92 6.43 -0.22
CA SER A 89 -9.17 6.61 -1.65
C SER A 89 -8.09 5.88 -2.46
N ASP A 90 -8.48 5.32 -3.59
CA ASP A 90 -7.54 4.79 -4.58
C ASP A 90 -6.74 5.87 -5.32
N ARG A 91 -7.11 7.14 -5.11
CA ARG A 91 -6.45 8.28 -5.73
C ARG A 91 -5.12 8.58 -5.04
N VAL A 92 -4.02 8.53 -5.79
CA VAL A 92 -2.70 8.92 -5.30
C VAL A 92 -2.52 10.43 -5.40
N ALA A 93 -2.09 11.05 -4.30
CA ALA A 93 -1.69 12.45 -4.25
C ALA A 93 -0.18 12.52 -4.04
N THR A 94 0.54 13.01 -5.04
CA THR A 94 1.99 13.23 -4.96
C THR A 94 2.27 14.72 -4.76
N LEU A 95 3.02 15.05 -3.70
CA LEU A 95 3.44 16.41 -3.39
C LEU A 95 4.94 16.53 -3.59
N GLN A 96 5.37 17.38 -4.54
CA GLN A 96 6.79 17.60 -4.81
C GLN A 96 7.08 19.08 -5.02
N PHE A 97 8.06 19.60 -4.32
CA PHE A 97 8.50 20.99 -4.39
C PHE A 97 10.03 21.07 -4.60
N PRO A 98 10.52 21.60 -5.75
CA PRO A 98 9.78 21.99 -6.95
C PRO A 98 9.20 20.77 -7.68
N PRO A 99 8.21 20.96 -8.58
CA PRO A 99 7.57 19.84 -9.31
C PRO A 99 8.59 18.97 -10.04
N ARG A 100 8.42 17.65 -9.94
CA ARG A 100 9.18 16.63 -10.66
C ARG A 100 8.20 15.59 -11.17
N ASP A 101 8.46 15.01 -12.33
CA ASP A 101 7.62 13.95 -12.91
C ASP A 101 8.43 12.65 -13.05
N TYR A 102 8.65 11.99 -11.93
CA TYR A 102 9.31 10.68 -11.91
C TYR A 102 8.43 9.59 -12.51
N GLN A 103 7.11 9.76 -12.50
CA GLN A 103 6.18 8.81 -13.10
C GLN A 103 6.31 8.82 -14.63
N LEU A 104 6.41 10.01 -15.24
CA LEU A 104 6.68 10.13 -16.68
C LEU A 104 8.03 9.49 -17.03
N LEU A 105 9.09 9.81 -16.27
CA LEU A 105 10.41 9.21 -16.48
C LEU A 105 10.38 7.70 -16.36
N ALA A 106 9.70 7.16 -15.33
CA ALA A 106 9.56 5.73 -15.15
C ALA A 106 8.80 5.09 -16.32
N GLY A 107 7.71 5.72 -16.79
CA GLY A 107 6.96 5.24 -17.95
C GLY A 107 7.82 5.17 -19.22
N LEU A 108 8.63 6.22 -19.49
CA LEU A 108 9.57 6.22 -20.62
C LEU A 108 10.64 5.12 -20.47
N ALA A 109 11.19 4.94 -19.27
CA ALA A 109 12.16 3.88 -19.01
C ALA A 109 11.54 2.49 -19.22
N LEU A 110 10.30 2.26 -18.77
CA LEU A 110 9.59 1.00 -18.95
C LEU A 110 9.32 0.69 -20.42
N GLN A 111 9.07 1.69 -21.29
CA GLN A 111 8.96 1.47 -22.73
C GLN A 111 10.26 0.92 -23.34
N VAL A 112 11.41 1.45 -22.92
CA VAL A 112 12.73 0.95 -23.33
C VAL A 112 12.96 -0.47 -22.80
N VAL A 113 12.70 -0.68 -21.50
CA VAL A 113 12.84 -2.00 -20.87
C VAL A 113 11.94 -3.03 -21.54
N GLN A 114 10.71 -2.70 -21.90
CA GLN A 114 9.77 -3.60 -22.60
C GLN A 114 10.36 -4.10 -23.90
N THR A 115 11.08 -3.25 -24.63
CA THR A 115 11.73 -3.62 -25.89
C THR A 115 12.87 -4.62 -25.65
N ILE A 116 13.67 -4.40 -24.61
CA ILE A 116 14.82 -5.25 -24.26
C ILE A 116 14.37 -6.55 -23.61
N ALA A 117 13.43 -6.48 -22.68
CA ALA A 117 12.97 -7.63 -21.90
C ALA A 117 12.06 -8.58 -22.69
N LYS A 118 11.60 -8.20 -23.90
CA LYS A 118 10.81 -9.08 -24.76
C LYS A 118 11.50 -10.41 -25.02
N ASP A 119 12.82 -10.37 -25.24
CA ASP A 119 13.64 -11.55 -25.52
C ASP A 119 14.39 -12.06 -24.26
N ARG A 120 14.29 -11.36 -23.16
CA ARG A 120 15.01 -11.61 -21.91
C ARG A 120 14.12 -11.39 -20.68
N PRO A 121 12.98 -12.10 -20.53
CA PRO A 121 12.04 -11.89 -19.43
C PRO A 121 12.65 -12.13 -18.05
N GLU A 122 13.69 -12.98 -17.96
CA GLU A 122 14.43 -13.28 -16.74
C GLU A 122 15.09 -12.04 -16.11
N LEU A 123 15.38 -10.99 -16.91
CA LEU A 123 15.96 -9.74 -16.39
C LEU A 123 15.00 -8.99 -15.45
N LEU A 124 13.70 -9.06 -15.72
CA LEU A 124 12.68 -8.44 -14.87
C LEU A 124 12.61 -9.16 -13.52
N ASP A 125 12.60 -10.48 -13.57
CA ASP A 125 12.55 -11.32 -12.39
C ASP A 125 13.80 -11.13 -11.52
N GLN A 126 14.97 -11.14 -12.12
CA GLN A 126 16.24 -10.91 -11.42
C GLN A 126 16.29 -9.51 -10.79
N ALA A 127 15.96 -8.47 -11.53
CA ALA A 127 16.01 -7.09 -11.02
C ALA A 127 15.03 -6.87 -9.85
N GLY A 128 13.82 -7.42 -9.96
CA GLY A 128 12.83 -7.38 -8.88
C GLY A 128 13.33 -8.12 -7.65
N TRP A 129 13.84 -9.33 -7.82
CA TRP A 129 14.38 -10.15 -6.72
C TRP A 129 15.56 -9.47 -6.01
N GLU A 130 16.55 -8.96 -6.74
CA GLU A 130 17.73 -8.28 -6.17
C GLU A 130 17.31 -7.08 -5.30
N MET A 131 16.40 -6.26 -5.82
CA MET A 131 15.88 -5.12 -5.06
C MET A 131 15.13 -5.57 -3.81
N GLY A 132 14.23 -6.54 -3.93
CA GLY A 132 13.46 -7.07 -2.81
C GLY A 132 14.35 -7.68 -1.73
N HIS A 133 15.34 -8.48 -2.12
CA HIS A 133 16.28 -9.09 -1.19
C HIS A 133 17.10 -8.04 -0.43
N ALA A 134 17.53 -6.97 -1.11
CA ALA A 134 18.23 -5.86 -0.46
C ALA A 134 17.34 -5.14 0.57
N GLU A 135 16.05 -4.93 0.29
CA GLU A 135 15.10 -4.31 1.21
C GLU A 135 14.79 -5.25 2.40
N GLY A 136 14.60 -6.55 2.17
CA GLY A 136 14.46 -7.55 3.23
C GLY A 136 15.66 -7.58 4.17
N ALA A 137 16.88 -7.59 3.61
CA ALA A 137 18.11 -7.53 4.38
C ALA A 137 18.26 -6.21 5.20
N LYS A 138 17.77 -5.09 4.70
CA LYS A 138 17.68 -3.84 5.48
C LYS A 138 16.70 -3.97 6.65
N GLY A 139 15.55 -4.60 6.43
CA GLY A 139 14.55 -4.87 7.45
C GLY A 139 15.13 -5.72 8.58
N LEU A 140 15.76 -6.83 8.27
CA LEU A 140 16.42 -7.69 9.25
C LEU A 140 17.43 -6.93 10.12
N ARG A 141 18.29 -6.10 9.50
CA ARG A 141 19.26 -5.27 10.24
C ARG A 141 18.60 -4.22 11.11
N ARG A 142 17.55 -3.55 10.62
CA ARG A 142 16.78 -2.54 11.36
C ARG A 142 16.21 -3.13 12.65
N ASP A 143 15.65 -4.34 12.57
CA ASP A 143 14.91 -4.97 13.65
C ASP A 143 15.77 -5.93 14.48
N GLY A 144 17.05 -6.10 14.13
CA GLY A 144 17.98 -6.98 14.82
C GLY A 144 17.60 -8.46 14.75
N ILE A 145 16.96 -8.89 13.67
CA ILE A 145 16.49 -10.27 13.48
C ILE A 145 17.63 -11.15 12.95
N ASP A 146 17.96 -12.19 13.72
CA ASP A 146 18.75 -13.34 13.24
C ASP A 146 17.79 -14.45 12.81
N THR A 147 17.69 -14.69 11.52
CA THR A 147 16.78 -15.69 10.94
C THR A 147 17.07 -17.13 11.35
N GLN A 148 18.25 -17.41 11.94
CA GLN A 148 18.57 -18.76 12.44
C GLN A 148 17.96 -19.04 13.81
N GLY A 149 17.81 -18.01 14.65
CA GLY A 149 17.31 -18.14 16.01
C GLY A 149 15.96 -17.48 16.26
N ALA A 150 15.45 -16.69 15.31
CA ALA A 150 14.20 -15.97 15.47
C ALA A 150 12.97 -16.88 15.38
N THR A 151 11.95 -16.57 16.18
CA THR A 151 10.63 -17.19 16.05
C THR A 151 9.94 -16.74 14.76
N LEU A 152 9.05 -17.57 14.21
CA LEU A 152 8.26 -17.19 13.04
C LEU A 152 7.44 -15.91 13.27
N ASP A 153 6.96 -15.66 14.50
CA ASP A 153 6.22 -14.44 14.82
C ASP A 153 7.11 -13.19 14.74
N ALA A 154 8.35 -13.25 15.20
CA ALA A 154 9.31 -12.16 15.07
C ALA A 154 9.65 -11.87 13.60
N ILE A 155 9.78 -12.93 12.80
CA ILE A 155 9.98 -12.82 11.35
C ILE A 155 8.77 -12.16 10.68
N ILE A 156 7.55 -12.61 10.98
CA ILE A 156 6.31 -12.03 10.45
C ILE A 156 6.20 -10.54 10.78
N GLU A 157 6.51 -10.15 12.01
CA GLU A 157 6.41 -8.75 12.43
C GLU A 157 7.42 -7.87 11.70
N SER A 158 8.67 -8.31 11.57
CA SER A 158 9.70 -7.59 10.83
C SER A 158 9.40 -7.54 9.32
N LEU A 159 8.90 -8.63 8.74
CA LEU A 159 8.44 -8.69 7.36
C LEU A 159 7.30 -7.69 7.11
N ARG A 160 6.29 -7.68 8.01
CA ARG A 160 5.18 -6.72 7.96
C ARG A 160 5.69 -5.28 8.00
N ALA A 161 6.58 -4.96 8.95
CA ALA A 161 7.16 -3.63 9.07
C ALA A 161 7.95 -3.23 7.80
N THR A 162 8.69 -4.14 7.20
CA THR A 162 9.44 -3.90 5.95
C THR A 162 8.50 -3.62 4.78
N CYS A 163 7.46 -4.43 4.58
CA CYS A 163 6.46 -4.19 3.54
C CYS A 163 5.68 -2.88 3.77
N ALA A 164 5.36 -2.56 5.04
CA ALA A 164 4.69 -1.31 5.38
C ALA A 164 5.54 -0.06 5.06
N LEU A 165 6.85 -0.11 5.33
CA LEU A 165 7.79 0.97 4.98
C LEU A 165 7.91 1.17 3.47
N LEU A 166 7.72 0.11 2.68
CA LEU A 166 7.66 0.19 1.22
C LEU A 166 6.29 0.67 0.71
N GLY A 167 5.33 0.94 1.59
CA GLY A 167 3.99 1.42 1.23
C GLY A 167 3.04 0.34 0.72
N LEU A 168 3.32 -0.93 0.95
CA LEU A 168 2.55 -2.06 0.40
C LEU A 168 1.27 -2.37 1.17
N PHE A 169 1.04 -1.77 2.35
CA PHE A 169 -0.09 -2.03 3.26
C PHE A 169 -0.31 -3.53 3.49
N PRO A 170 0.65 -4.22 4.12
CA PRO A 170 0.65 -5.67 4.24
C PRO A 170 -0.31 -6.15 5.34
N ARG A 171 -1.00 -7.26 5.06
CA ARG A 171 -1.58 -8.15 6.06
C ARG A 171 -0.81 -9.47 5.97
N VAL A 172 -0.20 -9.89 7.07
CA VAL A 172 0.57 -11.14 7.13
C VAL A 172 0.00 -11.99 8.25
N GLU A 173 -0.48 -13.18 7.91
CA GLU A 173 -1.14 -14.09 8.84
C GLU A 173 -0.50 -15.48 8.77
N ARG A 174 -0.54 -16.21 9.89
CA ARG A 174 -0.12 -17.61 9.92
C ARG A 174 -1.18 -18.49 9.25
N GLU A 175 -0.70 -19.43 8.47
CA GLU A 175 -1.49 -20.54 7.91
C GLU A 175 -0.88 -21.89 8.26
N ALA A 176 -1.62 -22.97 7.99
CA ALA A 176 -1.13 -24.33 8.17
C ALA A 176 0.10 -24.57 7.25
N GLY A 177 1.28 -24.68 7.86
CA GLY A 177 2.54 -24.93 7.16
C GLY A 177 3.20 -23.68 6.57
N GLY A 178 2.73 -22.45 6.88
CA GLY A 178 3.32 -21.26 6.32
C GLY A 178 2.69 -19.93 6.75
N ILE A 179 2.68 -18.99 5.84
CA ILE A 179 2.05 -17.66 6.04
C ILE A 179 1.27 -17.23 4.79
N LEU A 180 0.21 -16.48 5.01
CA LEU A 180 -0.49 -15.71 3.97
C LEU A 180 0.03 -14.28 3.99
N VAL A 181 0.39 -13.75 2.83
CA VAL A 181 0.81 -12.35 2.64
C VAL A 181 -0.16 -11.69 1.68
N GLU A 182 -0.90 -10.71 2.17
CA GLU A 182 -1.77 -9.86 1.37
C GLU A 182 -1.21 -8.44 1.31
N LEU A 183 -1.14 -7.88 0.10
CA LEU A 183 -0.70 -6.51 -0.14
C LEU A 183 -1.89 -5.70 -0.63
N HIS A 184 -2.35 -4.77 0.20
CA HIS A 184 -3.55 -3.96 -0.05
C HIS A 184 -3.25 -2.66 -0.79
N ASN A 185 -1.98 -2.39 -1.11
CA ASN A 185 -1.58 -1.28 -1.95
C ASN A 185 -0.54 -1.73 -2.97
N CYS A 186 -0.78 -1.44 -4.24
CA CYS A 186 0.19 -1.59 -5.30
C CYS A 186 0.92 -0.25 -5.51
N VAL A 187 2.16 -0.15 -5.04
CA VAL A 187 2.99 1.08 -5.17
C VAL A 187 3.35 1.42 -6.61
N PHE A 188 3.04 0.53 -7.56
CA PHE A 188 3.28 0.70 -8.99
C PHE A 188 1.97 0.79 -9.80
N ARG A 189 0.82 1.00 -9.15
CA ARG A 189 -0.52 0.94 -9.76
C ARG A 189 -0.63 1.78 -11.02
N GLU A 190 -0.14 3.03 -10.99
CA GLU A 190 -0.24 3.97 -12.10
C GLU A 190 0.54 3.50 -13.33
N LEU A 191 1.68 2.83 -13.11
CA LEU A 191 2.50 2.27 -14.18
C LEU A 191 1.96 0.92 -14.67
N SER A 192 1.32 0.16 -13.80
CA SER A 192 0.75 -1.15 -14.15
C SER A 192 -0.38 -1.05 -15.16
N ALA A 193 -1.10 0.07 -15.23
CA ALA A 193 -2.12 0.32 -16.24
C ALA A 193 -1.56 0.30 -17.67
N GLY A 194 -0.35 0.83 -17.87
CA GLY A 194 0.34 0.84 -19.17
C GLY A 194 1.19 -0.41 -19.44
N PHE A 195 1.68 -1.07 -18.38
CA PHE A 195 2.64 -2.18 -18.44
C PHE A 195 2.26 -3.35 -17.51
N PRO A 196 1.03 -3.90 -17.60
CA PRO A 196 0.49 -4.79 -16.55
C PRO A 196 1.35 -6.02 -16.30
N GLY A 197 1.73 -6.76 -17.31
CA GLY A 197 2.54 -7.98 -17.19
C GLY A 197 3.91 -7.69 -16.58
N MET A 198 4.61 -6.69 -17.11
CA MET A 198 5.96 -6.35 -16.70
C MET A 198 6.03 -5.84 -15.25
N VAL A 199 5.13 -4.94 -14.88
CA VAL A 199 5.10 -4.36 -13.53
C VAL A 199 4.70 -5.40 -12.48
N CYS A 200 3.73 -6.28 -12.80
CA CYS A 200 3.35 -7.36 -11.90
C CYS A 200 4.48 -8.39 -11.71
N THR A 201 5.22 -8.73 -12.78
CA THR A 201 6.41 -9.60 -12.68
C THR A 201 7.46 -9.00 -11.76
N LEU A 202 7.82 -7.73 -11.97
CA LEU A 202 8.77 -7.01 -11.10
C LEU A 202 8.31 -6.99 -9.64
N HIS A 203 7.04 -6.70 -9.39
CA HIS A 203 6.48 -6.61 -8.04
C HIS A 203 6.48 -7.98 -7.34
N THR A 204 6.06 -9.04 -8.03
CA THR A 204 6.08 -10.42 -7.49
C THR A 204 7.51 -10.88 -7.21
N ALA A 205 8.44 -10.59 -8.11
CA ALA A 205 9.85 -10.91 -7.92
C ALA A 205 10.46 -10.13 -6.74
N MET A 206 10.06 -8.86 -6.56
CA MET A 206 10.47 -8.06 -5.40
C MET A 206 9.95 -8.66 -4.09
N LEU A 207 8.68 -9.06 -4.03
CA LEU A 207 8.15 -9.75 -2.85
C LEU A 207 8.91 -11.05 -2.57
N ARG A 208 9.17 -11.86 -3.61
CA ARG A 208 9.95 -13.08 -3.46
C ARG A 208 11.36 -12.80 -2.91
N GLY A 209 12.02 -11.75 -3.40
CA GLY A 209 13.32 -11.33 -2.88
C GLY A 209 13.26 -10.90 -1.41
N ILE A 210 12.23 -10.16 -1.01
CA ILE A 210 12.01 -9.82 0.41
C ILE A 210 11.87 -11.10 1.23
N LEU A 211 11.02 -12.03 0.82
CA LEU A 211 10.80 -13.30 1.52
C LEU A 211 12.07 -14.14 1.62
N ASP A 212 12.88 -14.20 0.56
CA ASP A 212 14.15 -14.91 0.53
C ASP A 212 15.16 -14.40 1.57
N ALA A 213 15.11 -13.10 1.90
CA ALA A 213 15.93 -12.57 2.97
C ALA A 213 15.50 -13.07 4.36
N TYR A 214 14.21 -13.31 4.56
CA TYR A 214 13.62 -13.70 5.85
C TYR A 214 13.51 -15.23 6.05
N LEU A 215 13.29 -15.97 4.96
CA LEU A 215 12.94 -17.39 4.97
C LEU A 215 13.95 -18.19 4.14
N LYS A 216 14.43 -19.31 4.68
CA LYS A 216 15.47 -20.09 3.99
C LYS A 216 14.94 -20.90 2.81
N GLU A 217 13.84 -21.62 3.02
CA GLU A 217 13.22 -22.47 2.01
C GLU A 217 11.71 -22.34 2.07
N PHE A 218 11.12 -21.89 0.99
CA PHE A 218 9.68 -21.74 0.86
C PHE A 218 9.23 -21.93 -0.59
N THR A 219 7.95 -22.16 -0.76
CA THR A 219 7.27 -22.10 -2.06
C THR A 219 6.27 -20.96 -2.02
N LEU A 220 6.38 -20.05 -2.99
CA LEU A 220 5.46 -18.93 -3.17
C LEU A 220 4.42 -19.30 -4.22
N THR A 221 3.16 -19.27 -3.86
CA THR A 221 2.01 -19.42 -4.76
C THR A 221 1.04 -18.27 -4.54
N GLY A 222 0.35 -17.84 -5.59
CA GLY A 222 -0.61 -16.75 -5.45
C GLY A 222 -0.71 -15.91 -6.72
N GLU A 223 -1.61 -14.96 -6.69
CA GLU A 223 -1.91 -14.09 -7.82
C GLU A 223 -1.67 -12.63 -7.46
N SER A 224 -1.02 -11.93 -8.38
CA SER A 224 -1.06 -10.48 -8.39
C SER A 224 -2.45 -10.07 -8.87
N GLY A 225 -3.25 -9.46 -8.01
CA GLY A 225 -4.56 -8.94 -8.38
C GLY A 225 -4.43 -7.90 -9.51
N PRO A 226 -5.39 -7.81 -10.44
CA PRO A 226 -5.35 -6.78 -11.47
C PRO A 226 -5.43 -5.40 -10.83
N ALA A 227 -4.43 -4.57 -11.08
CA ALA A 227 -4.30 -3.21 -10.52
C ALA A 227 -5.54 -2.32 -10.76
N ASN A 228 -6.33 -2.63 -11.79
CA ASN A 228 -7.49 -1.85 -12.19
C ASN A 228 -8.80 -2.18 -11.44
N GLN A 229 -8.80 -3.16 -10.52
CA GLN A 229 -10.02 -3.60 -9.84
C GLN A 229 -9.95 -3.46 -8.32
N GLY A 230 -9.06 -2.60 -7.79
CA GLY A 230 -8.86 -2.47 -6.34
C GLY A 230 -8.31 -3.77 -5.72
N GLY A 231 -7.67 -4.62 -6.55
CA GLY A 231 -7.30 -5.97 -6.20
C GLY A 231 -6.16 -6.00 -5.18
N VAL A 232 -6.37 -6.84 -4.19
CA VAL A 232 -5.34 -7.26 -3.24
C VAL A 232 -4.44 -8.28 -3.94
N CYS A 233 -3.12 -8.12 -3.82
CA CYS A 233 -2.19 -9.18 -4.21
C CYS A 233 -2.08 -10.16 -3.05
N SER A 234 -2.50 -11.41 -3.25
CA SER A 234 -2.53 -12.44 -2.21
C SER A 234 -1.59 -13.58 -2.54
N PHE A 235 -0.71 -13.91 -1.60
CA PHE A 235 0.35 -14.90 -1.77
C PHE A 235 0.38 -15.86 -0.58
N SER A 236 0.26 -17.16 -0.85
CA SER A 236 0.51 -18.22 0.13
C SER A 236 1.99 -18.61 0.06
N VAL A 237 2.65 -18.57 1.20
CA VAL A 237 4.07 -18.91 1.39
C VAL A 237 4.13 -20.18 2.21
N GLN A 238 4.39 -21.32 1.57
CA GLN A 238 4.52 -22.60 2.23
C GLN A 238 5.98 -22.81 2.65
N LEU A 239 6.19 -22.97 3.97
CA LEU A 239 7.51 -23.28 4.52
C LEU A 239 7.80 -24.78 4.35
N ARG A 240 8.96 -25.11 3.81
CA ARG A 240 9.39 -26.51 3.82
C ARG A 240 9.75 -26.93 5.23
N ALA A 241 9.18 -28.05 5.69
CA ALA A 241 9.59 -28.67 6.95
C ALA A 241 11.10 -28.96 6.86
N GLN A 242 11.88 -28.47 7.82
CA GLN A 242 13.25 -28.93 7.97
C GLN A 242 13.18 -30.41 8.33
N GLU A 243 13.64 -31.28 7.44
CA GLU A 243 13.93 -32.66 7.80
C GLU A 243 15.03 -32.62 8.86
N THR A 244 14.66 -33.04 10.06
CA THR A 244 15.55 -33.13 11.25
C THR A 244 16.45 -34.32 11.13
#